data_ca47a6880106da6d9fd5a3cd6775ac4d
#
_entry.id   ca47a6880106da6d9fd5a3cd6775ac4d
#
_cell.length_a   1.000
_cell.length_b   1.000
_cell.length_c   1.000
_cell.angle_alpha   90.00
_cell.angle_beta   90.00
_cell.angle_gamma   90.00
#
_symmetry.space_group_name_H-M   'P 1'
#
loop_
_entity.id
_entity.type
_entity.pdbx_description
1 polymer ?
#
loop_
_entity_poly.entity_id
_entity_poly.type
_entity_poly.pdbx_seq_one_letter_code
_entity_poly.pdbx_strand_id
1 'polypeptide(L)'
;MIYFLTINYYSTNLVTHLINSIQSSRDFTYKVVIVNNSPNDDSIHSLKNESVIILESGVNLGFGKGCNLGLNWIYQHDTQAIVWIINPDAYLLPDSLEKINLFFDSYPVSILGTVIYTPSGKIWFAGGCFNQPNGAILNLDILTLSETAYAACDWVSGCSLLINLSKFCECPQFDPAYFLYYEDFDFCRRYANQGHLIAVTKHLGVIHQPSTITNRNKFKKYQYSTYSYLLTMEKYTNSQVLILRLTRLIAHALLLILVKPKVAFGKLYGVLLYLGRSRQN
;
A
#
# COMPACT_ATOMS: atom_id res chain seq x y z
N MET A 1 16.15 -10.46 9.32
CA MET A 1 14.89 -10.82 10.02
C MET A 1 13.68 -10.37 9.22
N ILE A 2 12.49 -10.99 9.42
CA ILE A 2 11.25 -10.54 8.78
C ILE A 2 10.47 -9.65 9.75
N TYR A 3 10.03 -8.48 9.26
CA TYR A 3 9.16 -7.57 10.00
C TYR A 3 7.86 -7.39 9.24
N PHE A 4 6.73 -7.64 9.90
CA PHE A 4 5.41 -7.24 9.41
C PHE A 4 5.14 -5.81 9.87
N LEU A 5 4.82 -4.93 8.95
CA LEU A 5 4.46 -3.55 9.23
C LEU A 5 3.00 -3.31 8.85
N THR A 6 2.19 -2.95 9.82
CA THR A 6 0.76 -2.64 9.61
C THR A 6 0.35 -1.32 10.24
N ILE A 7 -0.63 -0.65 9.64
CA ILE A 7 -1.14 0.64 10.10
C ILE A 7 -2.52 0.45 10.72
N ASN A 8 -2.60 0.60 12.03
CA ASN A 8 -3.88 0.56 12.73
C ASN A 8 -4.61 1.91 12.61
N TYR A 9 -5.86 1.88 12.15
CA TYR A 9 -6.77 3.01 12.21
C TYR A 9 -8.16 2.55 12.67
N TYR A 10 -8.36 2.54 14.00
CA TYR A 10 -9.55 2.00 14.66
C TYR A 10 -9.92 0.60 14.14
N SER A 11 -8.93 -0.29 14.08
CA SER A 11 -9.04 -1.60 13.44
C SER A 11 -8.38 -2.74 14.22
N THR A 12 -8.31 -2.61 15.56
CA THR A 12 -7.65 -3.59 16.45
C THR A 12 -8.09 -5.03 16.20
N ASN A 13 -9.40 -5.28 16.01
CA ASN A 13 -9.90 -6.62 15.70
C ASN A 13 -9.33 -7.18 14.38
N LEU A 14 -9.17 -6.35 13.35
CA LEU A 14 -8.58 -6.78 12.09
C LEU A 14 -7.09 -7.08 12.25
N VAL A 15 -6.36 -6.24 12.99
CA VAL A 15 -4.95 -6.48 13.34
C VAL A 15 -4.80 -7.77 14.13
N THR A 16 -5.71 -8.09 15.06
CA THR A 16 -5.72 -9.37 15.78
C THR A 16 -5.84 -10.55 14.82
N HIS A 17 -6.75 -10.49 13.85
CA HIS A 17 -6.89 -11.54 12.84
C HIS A 17 -5.62 -11.68 11.97
N LEU A 18 -5.00 -10.57 11.58
CA LEU A 18 -3.73 -10.57 10.86
C LEU A 18 -2.65 -11.29 11.68
N ILE A 19 -2.45 -10.90 12.95
CA ILE A 19 -1.43 -11.50 13.82
C ILE A 19 -1.67 -13.01 13.97
N ASN A 20 -2.91 -13.45 14.18
CA ASN A 20 -3.24 -14.86 14.29
C ASN A 20 -2.88 -15.63 13.00
N SER A 21 -3.03 -15.02 11.81
CA SER A 21 -2.63 -15.65 10.56
C SER A 21 -1.12 -15.79 10.41
N ILE A 22 -0.34 -14.87 11.00
CA ILE A 22 1.13 -14.92 11.02
C ILE A 22 1.61 -16.01 11.99
N GLN A 23 1.02 -16.09 13.18
CA GLN A 23 1.39 -17.04 14.25
C GLN A 23 1.16 -18.52 13.90
N SER A 24 0.38 -18.81 12.86
CA SER A 24 0.17 -20.20 12.42
C SER A 24 1.46 -20.87 11.89
N SER A 25 2.51 -20.09 11.62
CA SER A 25 3.84 -20.58 11.18
C SER A 25 4.82 -20.64 12.37
N ARG A 26 4.99 -21.81 12.99
CA ARG A 26 5.64 -21.97 14.31
C ARG A 26 7.18 -21.81 14.34
N ASP A 27 7.88 -21.92 13.22
CA ASP A 27 9.36 -22.08 13.20
C ASP A 27 10.11 -20.84 12.71
N PHE A 28 9.45 -19.68 12.54
CA PHE A 28 10.09 -18.49 11.98
C PHE A 28 10.22 -17.35 12.99
N THR A 29 11.41 -16.74 13.00
CA THR A 29 11.65 -15.52 13.78
C THR A 29 11.14 -14.32 13.02
N TYR A 30 10.12 -13.66 13.55
CA TYR A 30 9.56 -12.43 12.99
C TYR A 30 9.17 -11.43 14.08
N LYS A 31 8.97 -10.19 13.69
CA LYS A 31 8.36 -9.16 14.54
C LYS A 31 7.20 -8.48 13.80
N VAL A 32 6.22 -8.02 14.56
CA VAL A 32 5.11 -7.23 14.05
C VAL A 32 5.25 -5.80 14.58
N VAL A 33 5.38 -4.84 13.68
CA VAL A 33 5.41 -3.41 14.00
C VAL A 33 4.06 -2.82 13.61
N ILE A 34 3.33 -2.34 14.60
CA ILE A 34 2.02 -1.71 14.42
C ILE A 34 2.19 -0.22 14.63
N VAL A 35 1.89 0.59 13.61
CA VAL A 35 1.79 2.03 13.77
C VAL A 35 0.35 2.39 14.11
N ASN A 36 0.13 2.90 15.31
CA ASN A 36 -1.19 3.31 15.75
C ASN A 36 -1.51 4.73 15.25
N ASN A 37 -2.30 4.80 14.19
CA ASN A 37 -2.83 6.04 13.62
C ASN A 37 -4.19 6.46 14.22
N SER A 38 -4.59 5.84 15.34
CA SER A 38 -5.88 6.04 15.97
C SER A 38 -5.72 6.94 17.22
N PRO A 39 -5.81 8.27 17.09
CA PRO A 39 -5.71 9.13 18.26
C PRO A 39 -6.84 8.78 19.27
N ASN A 40 -6.48 8.70 20.54
CA ASN A 40 -7.38 8.39 21.65
C ASN A 40 -8.01 6.96 21.62
N ASP A 41 -7.35 6.00 20.97
CA ASP A 41 -7.76 4.59 20.98
C ASP A 41 -6.61 3.70 21.48
N ASP A 42 -6.70 3.29 22.73
CA ASP A 42 -5.69 2.46 23.40
C ASP A 42 -5.94 0.96 23.21
N SER A 43 -7.01 0.56 22.50
CA SER A 43 -7.40 -0.86 22.36
C SER A 43 -6.29 -1.72 21.75
N ILE A 44 -5.45 -1.13 20.88
CA ILE A 44 -4.34 -1.80 20.21
C ILE A 44 -3.25 -2.26 21.18
N HIS A 45 -3.11 -1.63 22.35
CA HIS A 45 -2.10 -1.98 23.34
C HIS A 45 -2.30 -3.38 23.97
N SER A 46 -3.52 -3.91 23.90
CA SER A 46 -3.81 -5.29 24.31
C SER A 46 -3.04 -6.34 23.49
N LEU A 47 -2.52 -5.97 22.31
CA LEU A 47 -1.77 -6.87 21.44
C LEU A 47 -0.25 -6.83 21.69
N LYS A 48 0.24 -5.91 22.53
CA LYS A 48 1.68 -5.74 22.80
C LYS A 48 2.25 -6.97 23.51
N ASN A 49 3.36 -7.49 22.96
CA ASN A 49 4.16 -8.56 23.55
C ASN A 49 5.61 -8.50 23.00
N GLU A 50 6.44 -9.52 23.26
CA GLU A 50 7.85 -9.57 22.83
C GLU A 50 8.04 -9.51 21.30
N SER A 51 7.07 -10.05 20.54
CA SER A 51 7.09 -10.07 19.08
C SER A 51 6.28 -8.92 18.44
N VAL A 52 5.49 -8.18 19.23
CA VAL A 52 4.60 -7.10 18.75
C VAL A 52 5.01 -5.77 19.34
N ILE A 53 5.47 -4.88 18.48
CA ILE A 53 5.90 -3.51 18.79
C ILE A 53 4.80 -2.55 18.34
N ILE A 54 4.42 -1.60 19.21
CA ILE A 54 3.43 -0.57 18.90
C ILE A 54 4.14 0.78 18.89
N LEU A 55 3.98 1.51 17.80
CA LEU A 55 4.50 2.87 17.61
C LEU A 55 3.31 3.83 17.56
N GLU A 56 3.30 4.79 18.48
CA GLU A 56 2.26 5.83 18.52
C GLU A 56 2.57 6.96 17.55
N SER A 57 1.65 7.28 16.66
CA SER A 57 1.77 8.43 15.76
C SER A 57 1.22 9.73 16.37
N GLY A 58 0.38 9.63 17.41
CA GLY A 58 -0.30 10.75 18.06
C GLY A 58 -1.44 11.38 17.25
N VAL A 59 -1.42 11.20 15.92
CA VAL A 59 -2.42 11.73 14.98
C VAL A 59 -2.59 10.74 13.81
N ASN A 60 -3.66 10.89 13.03
CA ASN A 60 -3.78 10.13 11.79
C ASN A 60 -2.85 10.69 10.70
N LEU A 61 -1.71 10.05 10.50
CA LEU A 61 -0.70 10.42 9.49
C LEU A 61 -1.11 10.05 8.05
N GLY A 62 -2.14 9.22 7.87
CA GLY A 62 -2.42 8.52 6.61
C GLY A 62 -1.58 7.26 6.46
N PHE A 63 -1.67 6.59 5.30
CA PHE A 63 -1.00 5.30 5.10
C PHE A 63 0.50 5.46 4.89
N GLY A 64 0.92 6.22 3.88
CA GLY A 64 2.35 6.33 3.52
C GLY A 64 3.22 6.89 4.64
N LYS A 65 2.79 7.97 5.32
CA LYS A 65 3.54 8.52 6.46
C LYS A 65 3.53 7.57 7.67
N GLY A 66 2.45 6.84 7.89
CA GLY A 66 2.41 5.79 8.89
C GLY A 66 3.43 4.69 8.58
N CYS A 67 3.49 4.23 7.32
CA CYS A 67 4.51 3.28 6.89
C CYS A 67 5.94 3.83 7.09
N ASN A 68 6.17 5.11 6.80
CA ASN A 68 7.47 5.76 7.00
C ASN A 68 7.90 5.72 8.47
N LEU A 69 6.99 5.95 9.41
CA LEU A 69 7.30 5.85 10.85
C LEU A 69 7.77 4.43 11.22
N GLY A 70 7.04 3.41 10.74
CA GLY A 70 7.41 2.02 10.97
C GLY A 70 8.71 1.61 10.25
N LEU A 71 8.89 2.01 8.98
CA LEU A 71 10.09 1.74 8.20
C LEU A 71 11.34 2.35 8.85
N ASN A 72 11.26 3.60 9.30
CA ASN A 72 12.37 4.27 10.00
C ASN A 72 12.75 3.53 11.28
N TRP A 73 11.76 3.13 12.08
CA TRP A 73 12.00 2.35 13.28
C TRP A 73 12.69 1.01 12.96
N ILE A 74 12.20 0.26 11.97
CA ILE A 74 12.78 -1.02 11.55
C ILE A 74 14.20 -0.82 11.03
N TYR A 75 14.42 0.15 10.15
CA TYR A 75 15.73 0.43 9.53
C TYR A 75 16.80 0.79 10.57
N GLN A 76 16.43 1.52 11.64
CA GLN A 76 17.34 1.84 12.75
C GLN A 76 17.75 0.60 13.56
N HIS A 77 16.94 -0.49 13.53
CA HIS A 77 17.21 -1.70 14.28
C HIS A 77 17.81 -2.83 13.41
N ASP A 78 17.46 -2.86 12.12
CA ASP A 78 17.90 -3.90 11.19
C ASP A 78 17.86 -3.40 9.73
N THR A 79 19.00 -2.95 9.21
CA THR A 79 19.14 -2.48 7.82
C THR A 79 19.11 -3.62 6.79
N GLN A 80 19.15 -4.89 7.24
CA GLN A 80 19.10 -6.07 6.37
C GLN A 80 17.73 -6.75 6.39
N ALA A 81 16.75 -6.14 7.07
CA ALA A 81 15.43 -6.71 7.23
C ALA A 81 14.67 -6.86 5.91
N ILE A 82 13.82 -7.89 5.87
CA ILE A 82 12.72 -7.95 4.91
C ILE A 82 11.48 -7.39 5.64
N VAL A 83 10.93 -6.31 5.13
CA VAL A 83 9.74 -5.68 5.68
C VAL A 83 8.54 -6.03 4.83
N TRP A 84 7.54 -6.69 5.41
CA TRP A 84 6.25 -6.95 4.78
C TRP A 84 5.22 -5.95 5.26
N ILE A 85 4.99 -4.89 4.45
CA ILE A 85 3.88 -3.97 4.66
C ILE A 85 2.60 -4.71 4.29
N ILE A 86 1.66 -4.77 5.22
CA ILE A 86 0.41 -5.51 5.06
C ILE A 86 -0.76 -4.76 5.72
N ASN A 87 -1.88 -4.67 5.00
CA ASN A 87 -3.08 -4.04 5.53
C ASN A 87 -3.67 -4.84 6.71
N PRO A 88 -4.28 -4.17 7.70
CA PRO A 88 -4.89 -4.85 8.84
C PRO A 88 -6.08 -5.75 8.45
N ASP A 89 -6.72 -5.51 7.30
CA ASP A 89 -7.83 -6.32 6.76
C ASP A 89 -7.35 -7.38 5.74
N ALA A 90 -6.06 -7.72 5.77
CA ALA A 90 -5.46 -8.80 5.02
C ALA A 90 -4.91 -9.88 5.97
N TYR A 91 -4.84 -11.13 5.51
CA TYR A 91 -4.25 -12.23 6.25
C TYR A 91 -3.50 -13.19 5.32
N LEU A 92 -2.47 -13.85 5.85
CA LEU A 92 -1.56 -14.68 5.09
C LEU A 92 -2.23 -15.99 4.67
N LEU A 93 -1.84 -16.47 3.49
CA LEU A 93 -2.05 -17.87 3.13
C LEU A 93 -1.07 -18.78 3.91
N PRO A 94 -1.43 -20.06 4.15
CA PRO A 94 -0.52 -21.03 4.76
C PRO A 94 0.84 -21.06 4.06
N ASP A 95 1.92 -21.38 4.79
CA ASP A 95 3.29 -21.56 4.31
C ASP A 95 3.93 -20.31 3.67
N SER A 96 3.32 -19.13 3.83
CA SER A 96 3.84 -17.90 3.23
C SER A 96 5.22 -17.51 3.79
N LEU A 97 5.47 -17.73 5.08
CA LEU A 97 6.74 -17.32 5.73
C LEU A 97 7.95 -18.14 5.24
N GLU A 98 7.76 -19.44 5.02
CA GLU A 98 8.82 -20.34 4.54
C GLU A 98 9.38 -19.91 3.19
N LYS A 99 8.53 -19.36 2.36
CA LYS A 99 8.86 -18.98 0.98
C LYS A 99 9.58 -17.63 0.87
N ILE A 100 9.51 -16.78 1.90
CA ILE A 100 10.06 -15.42 1.83
C ILE A 100 11.59 -15.45 1.72
N ASN A 101 12.28 -16.11 2.66
CA ASN A 101 13.73 -16.15 2.69
C ASN A 101 14.27 -16.82 1.42
N LEU A 102 13.71 -17.99 1.05
CA LEU A 102 14.08 -18.70 -0.17
C LEU A 102 13.93 -17.83 -1.42
N PHE A 103 12.90 -16.99 -1.47
CA PHE A 103 12.69 -16.08 -2.60
C PHE A 103 13.77 -14.99 -2.65
N PHE A 104 14.00 -14.27 -1.55
CA PHE A 104 14.97 -13.16 -1.55
C PHE A 104 16.42 -13.60 -1.62
N ASP A 105 16.75 -14.82 -1.18
CA ASP A 105 18.05 -15.43 -1.37
C ASP A 105 18.32 -15.82 -2.83
N SER A 106 17.25 -16.14 -3.58
CA SER A 106 17.34 -16.59 -4.97
C SER A 106 17.23 -15.47 -6.00
N TYR A 107 16.57 -14.36 -5.67
CA TYR A 107 16.21 -13.31 -6.64
C TYR A 107 16.56 -11.90 -6.17
N PRO A 108 17.12 -11.05 -7.04
CA PRO A 108 17.59 -9.70 -6.68
C PRO A 108 16.47 -8.65 -6.64
N VAL A 109 15.27 -9.03 -6.18
CA VAL A 109 14.11 -8.14 -6.12
C VAL A 109 14.24 -7.19 -4.94
N SER A 110 14.00 -5.89 -5.15
CA SER A 110 14.03 -4.88 -4.09
C SER A 110 12.65 -4.67 -3.47
N ILE A 111 11.60 -4.65 -4.30
CA ILE A 111 10.20 -4.45 -3.90
C ILE A 111 9.36 -5.56 -4.54
N LEU A 112 8.69 -6.36 -3.71
CA LEU A 112 7.95 -7.54 -4.14
C LEU A 112 6.49 -7.43 -3.73
N GLY A 113 5.58 -7.51 -4.68
CA GLY A 113 4.15 -7.72 -4.44
C GLY A 113 3.80 -9.19 -4.34
N THR A 114 2.69 -9.47 -3.70
CA THR A 114 2.09 -10.80 -3.61
C THR A 114 0.83 -10.88 -4.45
N VAL A 115 0.35 -12.09 -4.73
CA VAL A 115 -1.02 -12.24 -5.24
C VAL A 115 -2.01 -11.93 -4.12
N ILE A 116 -2.94 -11.03 -4.38
CA ILE A 116 -3.97 -10.66 -3.44
C ILE A 116 -5.29 -11.25 -3.89
N TYR A 117 -5.89 -12.08 -3.04
CA TYR A 117 -7.17 -12.72 -3.28
C TYR A 117 -8.29 -12.03 -2.50
N THR A 118 -9.49 -12.07 -3.04
CA THR A 118 -10.70 -11.81 -2.26
C THR A 118 -11.03 -13.00 -1.36
N PRO A 119 -11.88 -12.87 -0.34
CA PRO A 119 -12.36 -14.00 0.46
C PRO A 119 -13.07 -15.10 -0.36
N SER A 120 -13.57 -14.77 -1.56
CA SER A 120 -14.15 -15.74 -2.50
C SER A 120 -13.11 -16.47 -3.36
N GLY A 121 -11.82 -16.27 -3.14
CA GLY A 121 -10.73 -16.90 -3.88
C GLY A 121 -10.43 -16.28 -5.25
N LYS A 122 -11.10 -15.18 -5.62
CA LYS A 122 -10.80 -14.47 -6.87
C LYS A 122 -9.57 -13.60 -6.72
N ILE A 123 -8.72 -13.55 -7.74
CA ILE A 123 -7.59 -12.61 -7.79
C ILE A 123 -8.13 -11.18 -7.81
N TRP A 124 -7.72 -10.39 -6.81
CA TRP A 124 -8.01 -8.97 -6.73
C TRP A 124 -6.86 -8.14 -7.31
N PHE A 125 -5.60 -8.60 -7.11
CA PHE A 125 -4.40 -7.97 -7.63
C PHE A 125 -3.29 -9.00 -7.83
N ALA A 126 -2.60 -8.95 -8.97
CA ALA A 126 -1.46 -9.80 -9.29
C ALA A 126 -0.42 -9.08 -10.16
N GLY A 127 -0.20 -7.80 -9.86
CA GLY A 127 0.74 -6.91 -10.54
C GLY A 127 0.04 -5.73 -11.21
N GLY A 128 0.79 -4.67 -11.42
CA GLY A 128 0.28 -3.44 -12.01
C GLY A 128 1.14 -2.92 -13.15
N CYS A 129 0.49 -2.37 -14.17
CA CYS A 129 1.12 -1.71 -15.31
C CYS A 129 0.72 -0.25 -15.37
N PHE A 130 1.61 0.59 -15.90
CA PHE A 130 1.38 2.01 -16.12
C PHE A 130 1.58 2.38 -17.58
N ASN A 131 0.53 2.83 -18.23
CA ASN A 131 0.62 3.38 -19.58
C ASN A 131 0.80 4.90 -19.49
N GLN A 132 2.05 5.35 -19.49
CA GLN A 132 2.41 6.76 -19.36
C GLN A 132 1.78 7.67 -20.43
N PRO A 133 1.72 7.29 -21.74
CA PRO A 133 1.12 8.11 -22.79
C PRO A 133 -0.33 8.53 -22.53
N ASN A 134 -1.12 7.69 -21.85
CA ASN A 134 -2.52 8.00 -21.59
C ASN A 134 -2.85 8.09 -20.08
N GLY A 135 -1.86 7.89 -19.19
CA GLY A 135 -2.02 7.93 -17.74
C GLY A 135 -2.89 6.79 -17.17
N ALA A 136 -2.97 5.64 -17.83
CA ALA A 136 -3.73 4.51 -17.33
C ALA A 136 -2.89 3.71 -16.33
N ILE A 137 -3.37 3.61 -15.08
CA ILE A 137 -2.85 2.74 -14.04
C ILE A 137 -3.75 1.50 -14.02
N LEU A 138 -3.20 0.34 -14.36
CA LEU A 138 -3.94 -0.88 -14.59
C LEU A 138 -3.52 -1.97 -13.59
N ASN A 139 -4.50 -2.73 -13.09
CA ASN A 139 -4.28 -4.00 -12.43
C ASN A 139 -4.36 -5.09 -13.50
N LEU A 140 -3.31 -5.87 -13.66
CA LEU A 140 -3.27 -6.98 -14.61
C LEU A 140 -2.83 -8.24 -13.86
N ASP A 141 -3.37 -9.37 -14.24
CA ASP A 141 -2.82 -10.68 -13.85
C ASP A 141 -1.65 -10.99 -14.78
N ILE A 142 -0.48 -10.46 -14.45
CA ILE A 142 0.74 -10.66 -15.23
C ILE A 142 1.41 -12.00 -14.96
N LEU A 143 0.99 -12.70 -13.89
CA LEU A 143 1.57 -13.98 -13.48
C LEU A 143 0.98 -15.16 -14.24
N THR A 144 -0.25 -15.07 -14.74
CA THR A 144 -0.88 -16.12 -15.54
C THR A 144 -0.09 -16.45 -16.81
N LEU A 145 0.60 -15.45 -17.38
CA LEU A 145 1.41 -15.59 -18.58
C LEU A 145 2.90 -15.85 -18.31
N SER A 146 3.31 -15.93 -17.02
CA SER A 146 4.70 -16.11 -16.62
C SER A 146 4.97 -17.51 -16.11
N GLU A 147 5.95 -18.19 -16.71
CA GLU A 147 6.49 -19.48 -16.23
C GLU A 147 7.52 -19.27 -15.10
N THR A 148 7.98 -18.03 -14.89
CA THR A 148 9.00 -17.69 -13.90
C THR A 148 8.45 -17.56 -12.48
N ALA A 149 9.32 -17.58 -11.50
CA ALA A 149 8.96 -17.41 -10.07
C ALA A 149 8.36 -16.03 -9.76
N TYR A 150 8.66 -15.03 -10.58
CA TYR A 150 8.14 -13.67 -10.47
C TYR A 150 8.00 -13.02 -11.85
N ALA A 151 7.21 -11.97 -11.92
CA ALA A 151 7.11 -11.10 -13.09
C ALA A 151 7.42 -9.65 -12.69
N ALA A 152 8.30 -8.97 -13.46
CA ALA A 152 8.56 -7.54 -13.28
C ALA A 152 7.30 -6.74 -13.62
N CYS A 153 7.04 -5.67 -12.86
CA CYS A 153 5.86 -4.83 -13.03
C CYS A 153 6.17 -3.36 -12.71
N ASP A 154 5.26 -2.47 -13.06
CA ASP A 154 5.43 -1.04 -12.80
C ASP A 154 5.12 -0.65 -11.36
N TRP A 155 4.21 -1.37 -10.72
CA TRP A 155 3.82 -1.14 -9.34
C TRP A 155 3.18 -2.36 -8.69
N VAL A 156 3.20 -2.38 -7.37
CA VAL A 156 2.56 -3.39 -6.53
C VAL A 156 1.72 -2.71 -5.46
N SER A 157 0.68 -3.39 -4.98
CA SER A 157 -0.27 -2.80 -4.04
C SER A 157 0.30 -2.74 -2.61
N GLY A 158 0.15 -1.59 -1.96
CA GLY A 158 0.47 -1.39 -0.55
C GLY A 158 -0.36 -2.26 0.42
N CYS A 159 -1.41 -2.92 -0.09
CA CYS A 159 -2.14 -3.91 0.69
C CYS A 159 -1.24 -5.09 1.13
N SER A 160 -0.28 -5.49 0.29
CA SER A 160 0.68 -6.55 0.58
C SER A 160 1.93 -6.36 -0.28
N LEU A 161 2.95 -5.74 0.32
CA LEU A 161 4.17 -5.31 -0.33
C LEU A 161 5.37 -5.62 0.56
N LEU A 162 6.36 -6.35 0.03
CA LEU A 162 7.60 -6.66 0.73
C LEU A 162 8.73 -5.75 0.22
N ILE A 163 9.57 -5.29 1.14
CA ILE A 163 10.76 -4.47 0.87
C ILE A 163 11.98 -5.21 1.42
N ASN A 164 12.96 -5.47 0.58
CA ASN A 164 14.26 -5.95 1.01
C ASN A 164 15.16 -4.75 1.33
N LEU A 165 15.26 -4.39 2.61
CA LEU A 165 16.01 -3.20 3.03
C LEU A 165 17.49 -3.28 2.67
N SER A 166 18.08 -4.48 2.55
CA SER A 166 19.48 -4.66 2.15
C SER A 166 19.80 -4.11 0.74
N LYS A 167 18.79 -3.85 -0.08
CA LYS A 167 18.93 -3.29 -1.44
C LYS A 167 18.91 -1.76 -1.46
N PHE A 168 18.76 -1.11 -0.31
CA PHE A 168 18.64 0.34 -0.22
C PHE A 168 19.80 0.93 0.57
N CYS A 169 20.44 1.98 0.04
CA CYS A 169 21.51 2.70 0.74
C CYS A 169 21.01 3.51 1.93
N GLU A 170 19.73 3.89 1.93
CA GLU A 170 19.03 4.62 2.98
C GLU A 170 17.61 4.07 3.14
N CYS A 171 16.96 4.39 4.27
CA CYS A 171 15.60 3.91 4.53
C CYS A 171 14.62 4.36 3.44
N PRO A 172 13.98 3.43 2.70
CA PRO A 172 13.02 3.80 1.68
C PRO A 172 11.79 4.45 2.28
N GLN A 173 11.30 5.55 1.65
CA GLN A 173 10.20 6.36 2.16
C GLN A 173 9.08 6.54 1.14
N PHE A 174 7.85 6.47 1.58
CA PHE A 174 6.67 6.94 0.84
C PHE A 174 6.69 8.47 0.76
N ASP A 175 6.22 9.04 -0.35
CA ASP A 175 6.11 10.47 -0.50
C ASP A 175 5.03 11.04 0.44
N PRO A 176 5.39 11.96 1.37
CA PRO A 176 4.47 12.50 2.36
C PRO A 176 3.35 13.38 1.77
N ALA A 177 3.39 13.72 0.49
CA ALA A 177 2.32 14.44 -0.20
C ALA A 177 1.05 13.59 -0.36
N TYR A 178 1.18 12.26 -0.31
CA TYR A 178 0.06 11.33 -0.36
C TYR A 178 -0.44 11.01 1.05
N PHE A 179 -1.68 11.34 1.33
CA PHE A 179 -2.31 10.94 2.59
C PHE A 179 -2.86 9.50 2.51
N LEU A 180 -3.52 9.18 1.39
CA LEU A 180 -4.12 7.86 1.13
C LEU A 180 -4.38 7.68 -0.36
N TYR A 181 -4.14 6.47 -0.89
CA TYR A 181 -4.21 6.05 -2.29
C TYR A 181 -3.10 6.61 -3.18
N TYR A 182 -2.61 5.79 -4.09
CA TYR A 182 -1.54 6.05 -5.05
C TYR A 182 -0.14 6.27 -4.45
N GLU A 183 0.00 6.27 -3.11
CA GLU A 183 1.31 6.29 -2.46
C GLU A 183 2.14 5.06 -2.78
N ASP A 184 1.51 3.89 -2.94
CA ASP A 184 2.14 2.63 -3.32
C ASP A 184 2.60 2.65 -4.78
N PHE A 185 1.78 3.17 -5.67
CA PHE A 185 2.16 3.41 -7.07
C PHE A 185 3.36 4.38 -7.15
N ASP A 186 3.29 5.53 -6.47
CA ASP A 186 4.37 6.51 -6.45
C ASP A 186 5.67 5.91 -5.88
N PHE A 187 5.57 5.18 -4.79
CA PHE A 187 6.69 4.47 -4.15
C PHE A 187 7.40 3.56 -5.18
N CYS A 188 6.66 2.67 -5.82
CA CYS A 188 7.20 1.76 -6.81
C CYS A 188 7.85 2.51 -7.99
N ARG A 189 7.18 3.54 -8.54
CA ARG A 189 7.71 4.29 -9.68
C ARG A 189 8.99 5.07 -9.35
N ARG A 190 9.07 5.69 -8.17
CA ARG A 190 10.29 6.40 -7.75
C ARG A 190 11.47 5.46 -7.62
N TYR A 191 11.28 4.33 -6.95
CA TYR A 191 12.38 3.37 -6.76
C TYR A 191 12.71 2.61 -8.04
N ALA A 192 11.77 2.32 -8.93
CA ALA A 192 12.06 1.79 -10.26
C ALA A 192 12.95 2.76 -11.08
N ASN A 193 12.70 4.06 -11.00
CA ASN A 193 13.53 5.10 -11.66
C ASN A 193 14.95 5.19 -11.06
N GLN A 194 15.15 4.69 -9.84
CA GLN A 194 16.48 4.57 -9.19
C GLN A 194 17.17 3.24 -9.49
N GLY A 195 16.57 2.37 -10.32
CA GLY A 195 17.13 1.09 -10.72
C GLY A 195 16.72 -0.10 -9.82
N HIS A 196 15.80 0.09 -8.88
CA HIS A 196 15.28 -1.02 -8.07
C HIS A 196 14.32 -1.88 -8.88
N LEU A 197 14.45 -3.21 -8.75
CA LEU A 197 13.54 -4.17 -9.37
C LEU A 197 12.24 -4.27 -8.58
N ILE A 198 11.13 -3.93 -9.25
CA ILE A 198 9.77 -4.09 -8.76
C ILE A 198 9.17 -5.33 -9.41
N ALA A 199 8.65 -6.27 -8.63
CA ALA A 199 8.11 -7.52 -9.15
C ALA A 199 6.90 -7.99 -8.34
N VAL A 200 6.16 -8.94 -8.89
CA VAL A 200 5.10 -9.69 -8.21
C VAL A 200 5.38 -11.19 -8.33
N THR A 201 5.06 -11.97 -7.27
CA THR A 201 5.26 -13.42 -7.26
C THR A 201 3.98 -14.18 -6.95
N LYS A 202 3.84 -15.37 -7.55
CA LYS A 202 2.76 -16.33 -7.25
C LYS A 202 3.06 -17.21 -6.02
N HIS A 203 4.31 -17.19 -5.52
CA HIS A 203 4.69 -17.99 -4.36
C HIS A 203 4.18 -17.45 -3.04
N LEU A 204 3.85 -16.15 -3.00
CA LEU A 204 3.31 -15.47 -1.82
C LEU A 204 1.91 -14.93 -2.13
N GLY A 205 1.00 -15.12 -1.19
CA GLY A 205 -0.37 -14.63 -1.35
C GLY A 205 -1.01 -14.22 -0.04
N VAL A 206 -1.97 -13.33 -0.14
CA VAL A 206 -2.81 -12.89 0.98
C VAL A 206 -4.27 -12.87 0.58
N ILE A 207 -5.17 -13.07 1.54
CA ILE A 207 -6.60 -12.83 1.37
C ILE A 207 -6.91 -11.46 1.96
N HIS A 208 -7.58 -10.62 1.21
CA HIS A 208 -7.89 -9.24 1.58
C HIS A 208 -9.40 -8.97 1.51
N GLN A 209 -9.93 -8.26 2.50
CA GLN A 209 -11.32 -7.78 2.54
C GLN A 209 -11.37 -6.29 2.14
N PRO A 210 -11.47 -5.96 0.84
CA PRO A 210 -11.21 -4.60 0.35
C PRO A 210 -12.11 -3.55 0.98
N SER A 211 -11.49 -2.42 1.35
CA SER A 211 -12.21 -1.21 1.79
C SER A 211 -13.00 -1.31 3.09
N THR A 212 -12.76 -2.30 3.93
CA THR A 212 -13.42 -2.47 5.24
C THR A 212 -13.28 -1.21 6.10
N ILE A 213 -12.12 -0.58 6.11
CA ILE A 213 -11.84 0.64 6.86
C ILE A 213 -12.29 1.89 6.09
N THR A 214 -11.92 2.00 4.81
CA THR A 214 -12.12 3.24 4.03
C THR A 214 -13.56 3.49 3.62
N ASN A 215 -14.40 2.47 3.55
CA ASN A 215 -15.84 2.62 3.27
C ASN A 215 -16.65 3.24 4.42
N ARG A 216 -16.08 3.34 5.63
CA ARG A 216 -16.72 4.02 6.78
C ARG A 216 -17.04 5.48 6.48
N ASN A 217 -16.27 6.14 5.60
CA ASN A 217 -16.51 7.50 5.16
C ASN A 217 -16.29 7.66 3.65
N LYS A 218 -17.37 7.47 2.87
CA LYS A 218 -17.31 7.56 1.41
C LYS A 218 -16.87 8.94 0.90
N PHE A 219 -17.24 10.04 1.57
CA PHE A 219 -16.81 11.37 1.17
C PHE A 219 -15.28 11.50 1.25
N LYS A 220 -14.69 11.21 2.43
CA LYS A 220 -13.24 11.26 2.63
C LYS A 220 -12.48 10.28 1.71
N LYS A 221 -13.02 9.08 1.51
CA LYS A 221 -12.45 8.09 0.59
C LYS A 221 -12.24 8.69 -0.80
N TYR A 222 -13.28 9.30 -1.37
CA TYR A 222 -13.20 9.86 -2.73
C TYR A 222 -12.46 11.20 -2.78
N GLN A 223 -12.47 11.98 -1.70
CA GLN A 223 -11.64 13.18 -1.56
C GLN A 223 -10.15 12.82 -1.67
N TYR A 224 -9.66 11.91 -0.84
CA TYR A 224 -8.25 11.49 -0.86
C TYR A 224 -7.86 10.80 -2.16
N SER A 225 -8.67 9.85 -2.62
CA SER A 225 -8.41 9.15 -3.88
C SER A 225 -8.33 10.10 -5.08
N THR A 226 -9.18 11.14 -5.12
CA THR A 226 -9.16 12.12 -6.21
C THR A 226 -7.96 13.05 -6.13
N TYR A 227 -7.65 13.57 -4.95
CA TYR A 227 -6.47 14.40 -4.72
C TYR A 227 -5.20 13.66 -5.14
N SER A 228 -5.00 12.46 -4.59
CA SER A 228 -3.82 11.64 -4.86
C SER A 228 -3.71 11.21 -6.32
N TYR A 229 -4.85 10.88 -6.96
CA TYR A 229 -4.88 10.59 -8.39
C TYR A 229 -4.37 11.76 -9.25
N LEU A 230 -4.85 12.99 -8.98
CA LEU A 230 -4.42 14.17 -9.74
C LEU A 230 -2.95 14.50 -9.49
N LEU A 231 -2.47 14.33 -8.25
CA LEU A 231 -1.05 14.47 -7.93
C LEU A 231 -0.20 13.45 -8.70
N THR A 232 -0.66 12.21 -8.79
CA THR A 232 0.00 11.15 -9.56
C THR A 232 0.01 11.47 -11.07
N MET A 233 -1.11 11.94 -11.62
CA MET A 233 -1.18 12.33 -13.03
C MET A 233 -0.23 13.48 -13.35
N GLU A 234 -0.15 14.49 -12.49
CA GLU A 234 0.80 15.61 -12.65
C GLU A 234 2.26 15.14 -12.64
N LYS A 235 2.59 14.20 -11.74
CA LYS A 235 3.96 13.74 -11.53
C LYS A 235 4.47 12.80 -12.64
N TYR A 236 3.57 11.99 -13.21
CA TYR A 236 3.95 10.89 -14.10
C TYR A 236 3.40 11.01 -15.53
N THR A 237 2.64 12.07 -15.87
CA THR A 237 2.12 12.28 -17.22
C THR A 237 2.39 13.71 -17.70
N ASN A 238 2.08 13.99 -18.97
CA ASN A 238 2.16 15.33 -19.50
C ASN A 238 0.90 16.17 -19.17
N SER A 239 1.00 17.50 -19.36
CA SER A 239 -0.09 18.44 -19.05
C SER A 239 -1.38 18.16 -19.83
N GLN A 240 -1.29 17.66 -21.06
CA GLN A 240 -2.47 17.36 -21.89
C GLN A 240 -3.27 16.20 -21.31
N VAL A 241 -2.57 15.13 -20.88
CA VAL A 241 -3.17 13.98 -20.20
C VAL A 241 -3.78 14.41 -18.87
N LEU A 242 -3.07 15.19 -18.07
CA LEU A 242 -3.58 15.71 -16.80
C LEU A 242 -4.87 16.52 -17.01
N ILE A 243 -4.89 17.46 -17.96
CA ILE A 243 -6.09 18.29 -18.26
C ILE A 243 -7.25 17.38 -18.70
N LEU A 244 -7.01 16.44 -19.59
CA LEU A 244 -8.04 15.50 -20.05
C LEU A 244 -8.62 14.67 -18.90
N ARG A 245 -7.74 14.14 -18.02
CA ARG A 245 -8.15 13.35 -16.84
C ARG A 245 -8.91 14.19 -15.83
N LEU A 246 -8.46 15.42 -15.56
CA LEU A 246 -9.14 16.37 -14.69
C LEU A 246 -10.55 16.70 -15.21
N THR A 247 -10.67 17.04 -16.50
CA THR A 247 -11.96 17.38 -17.14
C THR A 247 -12.95 16.19 -17.06
N ARG A 248 -12.48 14.98 -17.42
CA ARG A 248 -13.30 13.76 -17.32
C ARG A 248 -13.74 13.48 -15.89
N LEU A 249 -12.87 13.69 -14.91
CA LEU A 249 -13.16 13.47 -13.49
C LEU A 249 -14.22 14.44 -13.00
N ILE A 250 -14.12 15.73 -13.35
CA ILE A 250 -15.13 16.76 -13.01
C ILE A 250 -16.47 16.42 -13.67
N ALA A 251 -16.49 16.14 -14.97
CA ALA A 251 -17.72 15.77 -15.68
C ALA A 251 -18.41 14.56 -15.05
N HIS A 252 -17.63 13.50 -14.75
CA HIS A 252 -18.15 12.31 -14.06
C HIS A 252 -18.67 12.64 -12.65
N ALA A 253 -17.98 13.50 -11.89
CA ALA A 253 -18.45 13.91 -10.56
C ALA A 253 -19.77 14.67 -10.64
N LEU A 254 -19.95 15.57 -11.61
CA LEU A 254 -21.20 16.31 -11.82
C LEU A 254 -22.37 15.37 -12.14
N LEU A 255 -22.17 14.38 -13.00
CA LEU A 255 -23.19 13.35 -13.30
C LEU A 255 -23.57 12.52 -12.06
N LEU A 256 -22.65 12.33 -11.13
CA LEU A 256 -22.92 11.58 -9.90
C LEU A 256 -23.67 12.36 -8.82
N ILE A 257 -23.86 13.67 -8.95
CA ILE A 257 -24.49 14.50 -7.90
C ILE A 257 -25.88 13.96 -7.54
N LEU A 258 -26.68 13.61 -8.52
CA LEU A 258 -28.05 13.15 -8.31
C LEU A 258 -28.15 11.70 -7.81
N VAL A 259 -27.16 10.85 -8.15
CA VAL A 259 -27.22 9.40 -7.86
C VAL A 259 -26.40 9.02 -6.62
N LYS A 260 -25.22 9.63 -6.46
CA LYS A 260 -24.23 9.32 -5.39
C LYS A 260 -23.62 10.62 -4.85
N PRO A 261 -24.40 11.50 -4.17
CA PRO A 261 -23.91 12.84 -3.79
C PRO A 261 -22.66 12.82 -2.94
N LYS A 262 -22.53 11.92 -1.95
CA LYS A 262 -21.33 11.81 -1.12
C LYS A 262 -20.07 11.50 -1.93
N VAL A 263 -20.18 10.70 -3.00
CA VAL A 263 -19.10 10.39 -3.91
C VAL A 263 -18.75 11.60 -4.77
N ALA A 264 -19.76 12.24 -5.36
CA ALA A 264 -19.62 13.41 -6.21
C ALA A 264 -18.93 14.56 -5.48
N PHE A 265 -19.45 14.95 -4.31
CA PHE A 265 -18.87 16.02 -3.51
C PHE A 265 -17.48 15.67 -2.98
N GLY A 266 -17.22 14.40 -2.62
CA GLY A 266 -15.88 13.95 -2.27
C GLY A 266 -14.88 14.15 -3.41
N LYS A 267 -15.25 13.77 -4.65
CA LYS A 267 -14.41 13.99 -5.84
C LYS A 267 -14.18 15.48 -6.12
N LEU A 268 -15.24 16.30 -6.13
CA LEU A 268 -15.11 17.74 -6.38
C LEU A 268 -14.25 18.42 -5.31
N TYR A 269 -14.40 18.05 -4.05
CA TYR A 269 -13.59 18.59 -2.98
C TYR A 269 -12.12 18.16 -3.12
N GLY A 270 -11.84 16.92 -3.53
CA GLY A 270 -10.50 16.46 -3.86
C GLY A 270 -9.84 17.26 -4.99
N VAL A 271 -10.62 17.64 -6.02
CA VAL A 271 -10.17 18.55 -7.09
C VAL A 271 -9.84 19.93 -6.52
N LEU A 272 -10.70 20.51 -5.69
CA LEU A 272 -10.46 21.82 -5.08
C LEU A 272 -9.18 21.83 -4.24
N LEU A 273 -8.96 20.81 -3.42
CA LEU A 273 -7.73 20.69 -2.64
C LEU A 273 -6.49 20.57 -3.53
N TYR A 274 -6.59 19.80 -4.63
CA TYR A 274 -5.50 19.67 -5.59
C TYR A 274 -5.16 21.00 -6.25
N LEU A 275 -6.14 21.77 -6.71
CA LEU A 275 -5.93 23.07 -7.37
C LEU A 275 -5.47 24.16 -6.38
N GLY A 276 -5.94 24.12 -5.14
CA GLY A 276 -5.63 25.11 -4.10
C GLY A 276 -4.32 24.86 -3.33
N ARG A 277 -3.63 23.72 -3.58
CA ARG A 277 -2.36 23.45 -2.90
C ARG A 277 -1.28 24.45 -3.35
N SER A 278 -0.49 24.92 -2.41
CA SER A 278 0.72 25.67 -2.73
C SER A 278 1.63 24.74 -3.55
N ARG A 279 1.99 25.13 -4.76
CA ARG A 279 3.07 24.47 -5.49
C ARG A 279 4.35 24.81 -4.74
N GLN A 280 4.88 23.87 -3.99
CA GLN A 280 6.22 24.01 -3.46
C GLN A 280 7.16 23.88 -4.69
N ASN A 281 7.72 25.03 -5.09
CA ASN A 281 8.80 25.11 -6.07
C ASN A 281 10.10 24.59 -5.43
#